data_23ef94c4c4e466883af52cfc09abd7d3
#
_entry.id   23ef94c4c4e466883af52cfc09abd7d3
#
_cell.length_a   1.000
_cell.length_b   1.000
_cell.length_c   1.000
_cell.angle_alpha   90.00
_cell.angle_beta   90.00
_cell.angle_gamma   90.00
#
_symmetry.space_group_name_H-M   'P 1'
#
loop_
_entity.id
_entity.type
_entity.pdbx_description
1 polymer ?
#
loop_
_entity_poly.entity_id
_entity_poly.type
_entity_poly.pdbx_seq_one_letter_code
_entity_poly.pdbx_strand_id
1 'polypeptide(L)'
;MRLVSIGDSFTEGLCDDLRPDGQYRGWADRVAGALAPVEYANLAVRGKLLDQIVAEQVPVAAAMAPDVVTFHAGGNDVLRRSTDLDDLFARYDAAVAGLPGRVLLFTSLSRAGGTGRLAEVVATRFAAFNANVREVSARHSTLLVDLDAVAALSDRRFWYADRLHLNAEGHKRVAAAVVTTLGQDTGDWWQQPLPAASHRRLRSVGTDVLWAMNYLAPWVWRRVRGVSSGDGRFAKDQELRLIP
;
A
#
# COMPACT_ATOMS: atom_id res chain seq x y z
N MET A 1 8.75 -9.39 -19.69
CA MET A 1 7.92 -8.30 -19.12
C MET A 1 8.70 -7.64 -17.99
N ARG A 2 8.71 -6.29 -17.93
CA ARG A 2 9.32 -5.51 -16.85
C ARG A 2 8.26 -4.96 -15.93
N LEU A 3 8.27 -5.38 -14.68
CA LEU A 3 7.38 -4.92 -13.62
C LEU A 3 8.15 -4.05 -12.65
N VAL A 4 7.79 -2.78 -12.52
CA VAL A 4 8.40 -1.86 -11.55
C VAL A 4 7.35 -1.39 -10.56
N SER A 5 7.62 -1.57 -9.27
CA SER A 5 6.73 -1.17 -8.18
C SER A 5 7.26 0.06 -7.46
N ILE A 6 6.44 1.12 -7.40
CA ILE A 6 6.77 2.37 -6.72
C ILE A 6 5.71 2.70 -5.67
N GLY A 7 6.12 3.35 -4.60
CA GLY A 7 5.21 3.71 -3.51
C GLY A 7 5.88 3.83 -2.14
N ASP A 8 5.09 3.56 -1.12
CA ASP A 8 5.47 3.65 0.28
C ASP A 8 5.56 2.27 0.97
N SER A 9 5.28 2.22 2.29
CA SER A 9 5.34 0.99 3.09
C SER A 9 4.43 -0.14 2.59
N PHE A 10 3.31 0.19 1.97
CA PHE A 10 2.38 -0.78 1.41
C PHE A 10 3.04 -1.55 0.25
N THR A 11 3.71 -0.84 -0.64
CA THR A 11 4.40 -1.42 -1.80
C THR A 11 5.76 -2.02 -1.41
N GLU A 12 6.47 -1.44 -0.43
CA GLU A 12 7.67 -2.06 0.16
C GLU A 12 7.35 -3.44 0.76
N GLY A 13 6.12 -3.63 1.23
CA GLY A 13 5.65 -4.89 1.79
C GLY A 13 5.85 -5.02 3.29
N LEU A 14 5.83 -3.89 4.02
CA LEU A 14 6.06 -3.85 5.46
C LEU A 14 5.13 -4.79 6.22
N CYS A 15 5.69 -5.55 7.17
CA CYS A 15 4.99 -6.52 8.04
C CYS A 15 4.53 -7.83 7.37
N ASP A 16 4.98 -8.12 6.15
CA ASP A 16 4.87 -9.45 5.55
C ASP A 16 5.97 -10.41 6.08
N ASP A 17 6.01 -11.63 5.58
CA ASP A 17 7.11 -12.57 5.80
C ASP A 17 8.45 -11.97 5.36
N LEU A 18 9.52 -12.34 6.04
CA LEU A 18 10.86 -11.91 5.63
C LEU A 18 11.41 -12.79 4.49
N ARG A 19 12.13 -12.15 3.60
CA ARG A 19 13.00 -12.81 2.60
C ARG A 19 14.31 -13.28 3.28
N PRO A 20 15.09 -14.15 2.62
CA PRO A 20 16.38 -14.59 3.15
C PRO A 20 17.38 -13.46 3.44
N ASP A 21 17.26 -12.32 2.74
CA ASP A 21 18.07 -11.12 2.92
C ASP A 21 17.60 -10.22 4.08
N GLY A 22 16.56 -10.65 4.82
CA GLY A 22 15.98 -9.92 5.94
C GLY A 22 15.02 -8.77 5.54
N GLN A 23 14.79 -8.56 4.25
CA GLN A 23 13.78 -7.60 3.78
C GLN A 23 12.38 -8.22 3.80
N TYR A 24 11.35 -7.39 3.94
CA TYR A 24 9.98 -7.86 3.82
C TYR A 24 9.64 -8.26 2.38
N ARG A 25 8.97 -9.39 2.22
CA ARG A 25 8.52 -9.87 0.92
C ARG A 25 7.49 -8.96 0.28
N GLY A 26 6.35 -8.75 0.92
CA GLY A 26 5.27 -7.91 0.44
C GLY A 26 4.47 -8.48 -0.74
N TRP A 27 3.36 -7.82 -1.04
CA TRP A 27 2.48 -8.21 -2.15
C TRP A 27 3.19 -8.10 -3.51
N ALA A 28 4.05 -7.09 -3.71
CA ALA A 28 4.71 -6.85 -4.99
C ALA A 28 5.69 -7.97 -5.38
N ASP A 29 6.48 -8.48 -4.43
CA ASP A 29 7.35 -9.65 -4.66
C ASP A 29 6.54 -10.91 -4.94
N ARG A 30 5.37 -11.06 -4.28
CA ARG A 30 4.46 -12.18 -4.53
C ARG A 30 3.87 -12.13 -5.93
N VAL A 31 3.54 -10.93 -6.42
CA VAL A 31 3.09 -10.70 -7.81
C VAL A 31 4.22 -11.06 -8.78
N ALA A 32 5.44 -10.58 -8.54
CA ALA A 32 6.57 -10.91 -9.39
C ALA A 32 6.79 -12.44 -9.48
N GLY A 33 6.70 -13.15 -8.35
CA GLY A 33 6.79 -14.62 -8.34
C GLY A 33 5.64 -15.30 -9.08
N ALA A 34 4.42 -14.75 -9.07
CA ALA A 34 3.27 -15.30 -9.79
C ALA A 34 3.34 -15.05 -11.30
N LEU A 35 4.00 -13.97 -11.72
CA LEU A 35 4.16 -13.58 -13.12
C LEU A 35 5.46 -14.10 -13.75
N ALA A 36 6.25 -14.88 -13.03
CA ALA A 36 7.52 -15.40 -13.49
C ALA A 36 7.40 -16.19 -14.84
N PRO A 37 8.35 -16.05 -15.77
CA PRO A 37 9.56 -15.22 -15.69
C PRO A 37 9.28 -13.72 -15.94
N VAL A 38 9.81 -12.87 -15.06
CA VAL A 38 9.61 -11.42 -15.11
C VAL A 38 10.86 -10.66 -14.64
N GLU A 39 11.23 -9.55 -15.27
CA GLU A 39 12.20 -8.58 -14.75
C GLU A 39 11.46 -7.67 -13.76
N TYR A 40 11.94 -7.59 -12.54
CA TYR A 40 11.25 -6.93 -11.43
C TYR A 40 12.16 -6.00 -10.66
N ALA A 41 11.62 -4.82 -10.30
CA ALA A 41 12.22 -3.91 -9.33
C ALA A 41 11.16 -3.39 -8.35
N ASN A 42 11.57 -3.10 -7.11
CA ASN A 42 10.72 -2.48 -6.10
C ASN A 42 11.44 -1.29 -5.48
N LEU A 43 11.05 -0.09 -5.93
CA LEU A 43 11.65 1.19 -5.53
C LEU A 43 10.98 1.80 -4.31
N ALA A 44 9.95 1.15 -3.76
CA ALA A 44 9.16 1.68 -2.67
C ALA A 44 9.95 1.79 -1.37
N VAL A 45 9.72 2.90 -0.65
CA VAL A 45 10.32 3.18 0.65
C VAL A 45 9.25 3.66 1.62
N ARG A 46 9.17 3.03 2.77
CA ARG A 46 8.17 3.33 3.82
C ARG A 46 8.16 4.80 4.24
N GLY A 47 6.99 5.31 4.54
CA GLY A 47 6.82 6.65 5.10
C GLY A 47 6.98 7.81 4.10
N LYS A 48 7.25 7.51 2.83
CA LYS A 48 7.33 8.52 1.78
C LYS A 48 5.96 9.15 1.50
N LEU A 49 5.98 10.44 1.20
CA LEU A 49 4.83 11.21 0.73
C LEU A 49 4.75 11.19 -0.79
N LEU A 50 3.63 11.60 -1.35
CA LEU A 50 3.40 11.65 -2.80
C LEU A 50 4.55 12.35 -3.53
N ASP A 51 4.90 13.58 -3.14
CA ASP A 51 5.95 14.36 -3.83
C ASP A 51 7.33 13.71 -3.76
N GLN A 52 7.64 13.04 -2.65
CA GLN A 52 8.89 12.31 -2.51
C GLN A 52 8.94 11.09 -3.43
N ILE A 53 7.82 10.35 -3.54
CA ILE A 53 7.72 9.21 -4.45
C ILE A 53 7.88 9.69 -5.90
N VAL A 54 7.20 10.78 -6.26
CA VAL A 54 7.29 11.36 -7.61
C VAL A 54 8.72 11.82 -7.92
N ALA A 55 9.37 12.53 -7.01
CA ALA A 55 10.72 13.07 -7.23
C ALA A 55 11.81 11.99 -7.22
N GLU A 56 11.70 10.97 -6.38
CA GLU A 56 12.78 10.02 -6.13
C GLU A 56 12.60 8.70 -6.92
N GLN A 57 11.36 8.22 -7.09
CA GLN A 57 11.09 6.88 -7.62
C GLN A 57 10.65 6.91 -9.09
N VAL A 58 9.85 7.91 -9.50
CA VAL A 58 9.33 7.97 -10.89
C VAL A 58 10.44 8.10 -11.94
N PRO A 59 11.47 8.96 -11.79
CA PRO A 59 12.54 9.04 -12.78
C PRO A 59 13.34 7.73 -12.90
N VAL A 60 13.56 7.04 -11.77
CA VAL A 60 14.26 5.74 -11.75
C VAL A 60 13.41 4.68 -12.45
N ALA A 61 12.11 4.62 -12.15
CA ALA A 61 11.18 3.72 -12.82
C ALA A 61 11.11 3.97 -14.32
N ALA A 62 11.08 5.24 -14.75
CA ALA A 62 11.05 5.61 -16.16
C ALA A 62 12.32 5.15 -16.91
N ALA A 63 13.48 5.28 -16.27
CA ALA A 63 14.76 4.82 -16.85
C ALA A 63 14.81 3.29 -17.05
N MET A 64 14.01 2.51 -16.27
CA MET A 64 13.87 1.06 -16.41
C MET A 64 12.98 0.65 -17.59
N ALA A 65 12.27 1.59 -18.23
CA ALA A 65 11.32 1.34 -19.31
C ALA A 65 10.35 0.20 -18.99
N PRO A 66 9.51 0.32 -17.95
CA PRO A 66 8.62 -0.76 -17.49
C PRO A 66 7.49 -1.01 -18.49
N ASP A 67 7.11 -2.29 -18.66
CA ASP A 67 5.86 -2.67 -19.31
C ASP A 67 4.67 -2.35 -18.40
N VAL A 68 4.85 -2.59 -17.09
CA VAL A 68 3.85 -2.32 -16.05
C VAL A 68 4.51 -1.59 -14.88
N VAL A 69 3.93 -0.46 -14.48
CA VAL A 69 4.29 0.23 -13.24
C VAL A 69 3.12 0.16 -12.26
N THR A 70 3.39 -0.27 -11.03
CA THR A 70 2.41 -0.20 -9.94
C THR A 70 2.66 1.03 -9.10
N PHE A 71 1.62 1.81 -8.82
CA PHE A 71 1.74 3.08 -8.10
C PHE A 71 0.74 3.15 -6.95
N HIS A 72 1.26 3.17 -5.72
CA HIS A 72 0.49 3.45 -4.51
C HIS A 72 1.17 4.57 -3.72
N ALA A 73 0.56 5.74 -3.69
CA ALA A 73 1.07 6.94 -3.04
C ALA A 73 -0.07 7.79 -2.47
N GLY A 74 0.23 8.74 -1.61
CA GLY A 74 -0.75 9.67 -1.04
C GLY A 74 -1.37 9.21 0.29
N GLY A 75 -1.33 7.91 0.64
CA GLY A 75 -1.89 7.43 1.91
C GLY A 75 -1.24 8.10 3.14
N ASN A 76 0.06 8.33 3.12
CA ASN A 76 0.76 9.05 4.18
C ASN A 76 0.40 10.55 4.24
N ASP A 77 0.06 11.15 3.09
CA ASP A 77 -0.42 12.53 2.99
C ASP A 77 -1.82 12.65 3.59
N VAL A 78 -2.74 11.74 3.24
CA VAL A 78 -4.11 11.68 3.78
C VAL A 78 -4.12 11.60 5.31
N LEU A 79 -3.18 10.87 5.91
CA LEU A 79 -3.01 10.77 7.37
C LEU A 79 -2.53 12.09 8.01
N ARG A 80 -2.03 13.06 7.25
CA ARG A 80 -1.63 14.38 7.75
C ARG A 80 -2.81 15.31 7.77
N ARG A 81 -3.24 15.75 8.96
CA ARG A 81 -4.38 16.67 9.11
C ARG A 81 -4.19 18.01 8.42
N SER A 82 -2.94 18.45 8.25
CA SER A 82 -2.59 19.70 7.57
C SER A 82 -2.60 19.58 6.05
N THR A 83 -2.72 18.38 5.49
CA THR A 83 -2.77 18.20 4.04
C THR A 83 -4.13 18.67 3.53
N ASP A 84 -4.10 19.63 2.61
CA ASP A 84 -5.25 19.98 1.78
C ASP A 84 -5.52 18.84 0.80
N LEU A 85 -6.74 18.34 0.77
CA LEU A 85 -7.09 17.18 -0.08
C LEU A 85 -7.25 17.58 -1.55
N ASP A 86 -7.75 18.77 -1.85
CA ASP A 86 -7.93 19.22 -3.23
C ASP A 86 -6.58 19.42 -3.91
N ASP A 87 -5.63 20.00 -3.19
CA ASP A 87 -4.24 20.10 -3.65
C ASP A 87 -3.58 18.71 -3.81
N LEU A 88 -3.78 17.81 -2.85
CA LEU A 88 -3.29 16.43 -2.97
C LEU A 88 -3.87 15.72 -4.20
N PHE A 89 -5.15 15.89 -4.48
CA PHE A 89 -5.82 15.27 -5.63
C PHE A 89 -5.28 15.79 -6.96
N ALA A 90 -5.05 17.09 -7.08
CA ALA A 90 -4.44 17.68 -8.26
C ALA A 90 -3.01 17.17 -8.51
N ARG A 91 -2.21 17.07 -7.44
CA ARG A 91 -0.83 16.53 -7.54
C ARG A 91 -0.83 15.02 -7.84
N TYR A 92 -1.78 14.27 -7.30
CA TYR A 92 -1.93 12.84 -7.60
C TYR A 92 -2.29 12.61 -9.07
N ASP A 93 -3.24 13.38 -9.61
CA ASP A 93 -3.64 13.33 -11.02
C ASP A 93 -2.45 13.65 -11.95
N ALA A 94 -1.73 14.73 -11.66
CA ALA A 94 -0.53 15.11 -12.40
C ALA A 94 0.57 14.03 -12.33
N ALA A 95 0.75 13.40 -11.17
CA ALA A 95 1.71 12.32 -11.01
C ALA A 95 1.34 11.12 -11.89
N VAL A 96 0.08 10.69 -11.89
CA VAL A 96 -0.39 9.56 -12.69
C VAL A 96 -0.23 9.82 -14.18
N ALA A 97 -0.52 11.05 -14.64
CA ALA A 97 -0.33 11.44 -16.03
C ALA A 97 1.14 11.30 -16.51
N GLY A 98 2.11 11.41 -15.60
CA GLY A 98 3.54 11.31 -15.90
C GLY A 98 4.16 9.92 -15.72
N LEU A 99 3.39 8.90 -15.32
CA LEU A 99 3.93 7.56 -15.08
C LEU A 99 4.24 6.82 -16.39
N PRO A 100 5.35 6.04 -16.42
CA PRO A 100 5.73 5.26 -17.59
C PRO A 100 4.95 3.94 -17.68
N GLY A 101 4.80 3.44 -18.92
CA GLY A 101 4.24 2.11 -19.17
C GLY A 101 2.74 1.99 -18.86
N ARG A 102 2.28 0.75 -18.68
CA ARG A 102 0.91 0.46 -18.27
C ARG A 102 0.76 0.66 -16.77
N VAL A 103 0.02 1.67 -16.34
CA VAL A 103 -0.11 2.05 -14.93
C VAL A 103 -1.16 1.21 -14.22
N LEU A 104 -0.85 0.76 -13.01
CA LEU A 104 -1.77 0.07 -12.11
C LEU A 104 -1.85 0.83 -10.79
N LEU A 105 -3.04 1.36 -10.48
CA LEU A 105 -3.35 2.13 -9.29
C LEU A 105 -4.05 1.29 -8.23
N PHE A 106 -4.07 1.79 -7.00
CA PHE A 106 -4.73 1.13 -5.87
C PHE A 106 -5.58 2.12 -5.09
N THR A 107 -6.78 1.72 -4.70
CA THR A 107 -7.44 2.38 -3.58
C THR A 107 -6.80 1.96 -2.27
N SER A 108 -6.76 2.88 -1.31
CA SER A 108 -6.21 2.61 0.02
C SER A 108 -7.18 1.79 0.86
N LEU A 109 -6.64 0.78 1.52
CA LEU A 109 -7.39 -0.05 2.47
C LEU A 109 -7.63 0.67 3.79
N SER A 110 -8.81 0.47 4.36
CA SER A 110 -9.12 0.86 5.73
C SER A 110 -9.43 -0.36 6.60
N ARG A 111 -8.85 -0.41 7.79
CA ARG A 111 -9.10 -1.48 8.74
C ARG A 111 -10.40 -1.25 9.51
N ALA A 112 -11.27 -2.23 9.55
CA ALA A 112 -12.50 -2.17 10.34
C ALA A 112 -12.24 -1.95 11.85
N GLY A 113 -13.13 -1.20 12.52
CA GLY A 113 -13.19 -1.08 13.97
C GLY A 113 -12.39 0.04 14.61
N GLY A 114 -12.04 1.08 13.85
CA GLY A 114 -11.72 2.38 14.42
C GLY A 114 -12.98 3.00 15.05
N THR A 115 -12.87 3.58 16.24
CA THR A 115 -13.98 4.25 16.93
C THR A 115 -13.58 5.65 17.37
N GLY A 116 -14.58 6.53 17.45
CA GLY A 116 -14.41 7.92 17.88
C GLY A 116 -14.10 8.89 16.73
N ARG A 117 -14.26 10.17 17.05
CA ARG A 117 -14.22 11.28 16.09
C ARG A 117 -12.97 11.33 15.21
N LEU A 118 -11.82 10.94 15.76
CA LEU A 118 -10.57 10.92 14.98
C LEU A 118 -10.59 9.83 13.90
N ALA A 119 -11.10 8.64 14.24
CA ALA A 119 -11.22 7.54 13.29
C ALA A 119 -12.22 7.89 12.16
N GLU A 120 -13.33 8.56 12.50
CA GLU A 120 -14.30 9.04 11.52
C GLU A 120 -13.69 10.06 10.55
N VAL A 121 -12.95 11.03 11.05
CA VAL A 121 -12.25 12.02 10.21
C VAL A 121 -11.26 11.33 9.26
N VAL A 122 -10.46 10.38 9.76
CA VAL A 122 -9.52 9.63 8.93
C VAL A 122 -10.26 8.81 7.88
N ALA A 123 -11.33 8.12 8.25
CA ALA A 123 -12.13 7.32 7.32
C ALA A 123 -12.76 8.19 6.21
N THR A 124 -13.30 9.36 6.55
CA THR A 124 -13.85 10.31 5.57
C THR A 124 -12.79 10.80 4.59
N ARG A 125 -11.59 11.12 5.08
CA ARG A 125 -10.47 11.55 4.21
C ARG A 125 -10.02 10.43 3.27
N PHE A 126 -9.92 9.18 3.74
CA PHE A 126 -9.60 8.03 2.88
C PHE A 126 -10.70 7.73 1.87
N ALA A 127 -11.97 7.86 2.25
CA ALA A 127 -13.08 7.68 1.32
C ALA A 127 -13.03 8.72 0.17
N ALA A 128 -12.76 10.00 0.49
CA ALA A 128 -12.57 11.05 -0.51
C ALA A 128 -11.36 10.77 -1.41
N PHE A 129 -10.23 10.34 -0.82
CA PHE A 129 -9.04 9.98 -1.59
C PHE A 129 -9.29 8.77 -2.51
N ASN A 130 -9.96 7.73 -2.02
CA ASN A 130 -10.30 6.55 -2.84
C ASN A 130 -11.25 6.91 -3.99
N ALA A 131 -12.20 7.83 -3.78
CA ALA A 131 -13.05 8.36 -4.85
C ALA A 131 -12.20 9.04 -5.92
N ASN A 132 -11.28 9.92 -5.52
CA ASN A 132 -10.36 10.58 -6.44
C ASN A 132 -9.48 9.56 -7.22
N VAL A 133 -8.96 8.53 -6.56
CA VAL A 133 -8.15 7.48 -7.24
C VAL A 133 -8.97 6.79 -8.34
N ARG A 134 -10.26 6.48 -8.08
CA ARG A 134 -11.16 5.88 -9.08
C ARG A 134 -11.40 6.82 -10.26
N GLU A 135 -11.62 8.12 -10.00
CA GLU A 135 -11.80 9.14 -11.05
C GLU A 135 -10.54 9.33 -11.89
N VAL A 136 -9.38 9.42 -11.26
CA VAL A 136 -8.07 9.52 -11.93
C VAL A 136 -7.79 8.28 -12.77
N SER A 137 -8.07 7.09 -12.24
CA SER A 137 -7.93 5.83 -12.98
C SER A 137 -8.80 5.80 -14.24
N ALA A 138 -10.05 6.24 -14.13
CA ALA A 138 -10.95 6.33 -15.28
C ALA A 138 -10.48 7.36 -16.30
N ARG A 139 -10.03 8.55 -15.83
CA ARG A 139 -9.54 9.65 -16.69
C ARG A 139 -8.33 9.25 -17.51
N HIS A 140 -7.36 8.56 -16.91
CA HIS A 140 -6.12 8.14 -17.56
C HIS A 140 -6.17 6.71 -18.13
N SER A 141 -7.33 6.06 -18.07
CA SER A 141 -7.52 4.67 -18.55
C SER A 141 -6.48 3.69 -17.97
N THR A 142 -6.15 3.87 -16.69
CA THR A 142 -5.22 2.98 -15.98
C THR A 142 -5.93 1.72 -15.48
N LEU A 143 -5.16 0.71 -15.09
CA LEU A 143 -5.68 -0.41 -14.32
C LEU A 143 -5.93 0.04 -12.87
N LEU A 144 -7.00 -0.47 -12.26
CA LEU A 144 -7.34 -0.21 -10.87
C LEU A 144 -7.51 -1.51 -10.08
N VAL A 145 -6.74 -1.65 -9.02
CA VAL A 145 -6.99 -2.62 -7.96
C VAL A 145 -7.81 -1.94 -6.89
N ASP A 146 -9.14 -2.06 -6.98
CA ASP A 146 -10.06 -1.43 -6.03
C ASP A 146 -10.19 -2.24 -4.74
N LEU A 147 -9.16 -2.14 -3.88
CA LEU A 147 -9.09 -2.86 -2.62
C LEU A 147 -10.15 -2.43 -1.60
N ASP A 148 -10.55 -1.14 -1.65
CA ASP A 148 -11.57 -0.56 -0.78
C ASP A 148 -12.97 -1.16 -1.03
N ALA A 149 -13.23 -1.59 -2.27
CA ALA A 149 -14.47 -2.28 -2.62
C ALA A 149 -14.56 -3.71 -2.06
N VAL A 150 -13.44 -4.30 -1.59
CA VAL A 150 -13.37 -5.66 -1.08
C VAL A 150 -13.57 -5.67 0.44
N ALA A 151 -14.81 -5.77 0.89
CA ALA A 151 -15.17 -5.71 2.32
C ALA A 151 -14.38 -6.71 3.19
N ALA A 152 -14.03 -7.88 2.65
CA ALA A 152 -13.25 -8.89 3.37
C ALA A 152 -11.88 -8.36 3.80
N LEU A 153 -11.23 -7.49 3.03
CA LEU A 153 -9.90 -6.96 3.35
C LEU A 153 -9.89 -6.00 4.56
N SER A 154 -11.04 -5.50 4.98
CA SER A 154 -11.16 -4.72 6.20
C SER A 154 -11.07 -5.56 7.48
N ASP A 155 -11.15 -6.91 7.38
CA ASP A 155 -11.06 -7.82 8.53
C ASP A 155 -9.72 -7.65 9.25
N ARG A 156 -9.80 -7.45 10.57
CA ARG A 156 -8.63 -7.19 11.44
C ARG A 156 -7.59 -8.30 11.43
N ARG A 157 -7.95 -9.50 11.02
CA ARG A 157 -7.06 -10.66 10.91
C ARG A 157 -6.07 -10.58 9.75
N PHE A 158 -6.27 -9.64 8.81
CA PHE A 158 -5.35 -9.34 7.72
C PHE A 158 -4.34 -8.23 8.05
N TRP A 159 -4.44 -7.66 9.25
CA TRP A 159 -3.63 -6.54 9.67
C TRP A 159 -2.60 -6.95 10.72
N TYR A 160 -1.44 -6.37 10.63
CA TYR A 160 -0.36 -6.58 11.59
C TYR A 160 -0.71 -5.99 12.97
N ALA A 161 0.11 -6.30 13.97
CA ALA A 161 -0.09 -5.83 15.35
C ALA A 161 -0.08 -4.29 15.47
N ASP A 162 0.60 -3.59 14.56
CA ASP A 162 0.62 -2.12 14.52
C ASP A 162 -0.71 -1.49 14.06
N ARG A 163 -1.65 -2.29 13.54
CA ARG A 163 -2.98 -1.87 13.08
C ARG A 163 -2.96 -0.91 11.90
N LEU A 164 -1.83 -0.77 11.23
CA LEU A 164 -1.63 0.13 10.11
C LEU A 164 -1.26 -0.64 8.83
N HIS A 165 -0.40 -1.64 8.95
CA HIS A 165 0.08 -2.43 7.82
C HIS A 165 -0.61 -3.79 7.74
N LEU A 166 -0.64 -4.34 6.55
CA LEU A 166 -1.11 -5.71 6.33
C LEU A 166 -0.11 -6.71 6.91
N ASN A 167 -0.59 -7.86 7.35
CA ASN A 167 0.25 -9.02 7.64
C ASN A 167 0.42 -9.89 6.39
N ALA A 168 1.14 -11.01 6.51
CA ALA A 168 1.43 -11.91 5.40
C ALA A 168 0.17 -12.38 4.64
N GLU A 169 -0.94 -12.67 5.37
CA GLU A 169 -2.18 -13.09 4.73
C GLU A 169 -2.86 -11.94 3.97
N GLY A 170 -2.82 -10.73 4.49
CA GLY A 170 -3.29 -9.54 3.80
C GLY A 170 -2.48 -9.28 2.52
N HIS A 171 -1.15 -9.38 2.58
CA HIS A 171 -0.28 -9.24 1.42
C HIS A 171 -0.53 -10.31 0.34
N LYS A 172 -0.81 -11.56 0.72
CA LYS A 172 -1.18 -12.62 -0.24
C LYS A 172 -2.45 -12.27 -1.00
N ARG A 173 -3.47 -11.74 -0.30
CA ARG A 173 -4.73 -11.34 -0.92
C ARG A 173 -4.58 -10.16 -1.87
N VAL A 174 -3.80 -9.15 -1.49
CA VAL A 174 -3.48 -8.03 -2.38
C VAL A 174 -2.73 -8.53 -3.63
N ALA A 175 -1.77 -9.45 -3.46
CA ALA A 175 -1.06 -10.02 -4.60
C ALA A 175 -2.02 -10.74 -5.57
N ALA A 176 -2.96 -11.53 -5.07
CA ALA A 176 -3.97 -12.19 -5.90
C ALA A 176 -4.86 -11.17 -6.64
N ALA A 177 -5.29 -10.09 -5.96
CA ALA A 177 -6.06 -9.01 -6.58
C ALA A 177 -5.29 -8.36 -7.73
N VAL A 178 -4.00 -8.08 -7.56
CA VAL A 178 -3.13 -7.51 -8.60
C VAL A 178 -2.99 -8.47 -9.78
N VAL A 179 -2.69 -9.73 -9.52
CA VAL A 179 -2.52 -10.77 -10.57
C VAL A 179 -3.82 -10.94 -11.38
N THR A 180 -4.98 -10.94 -10.69
CA THR A 180 -6.30 -10.96 -11.36
C THR A 180 -6.50 -9.71 -12.23
N THR A 181 -6.16 -8.52 -11.72
CA THR A 181 -6.28 -7.25 -12.48
C THR A 181 -5.37 -7.23 -13.71
N LEU A 182 -4.23 -7.92 -13.65
CA LEU A 182 -3.31 -8.09 -14.79
C LEU A 182 -3.79 -9.14 -15.80
N GLY A 183 -4.92 -9.81 -15.55
CA GLY A 183 -5.58 -10.73 -16.49
C GLY A 183 -5.28 -12.21 -16.26
N GLN A 184 -4.67 -12.59 -15.15
CA GLN A 184 -4.50 -14.00 -14.78
C GLN A 184 -5.61 -14.45 -13.81
N ASP A 185 -6.11 -15.64 -13.99
CA ASP A 185 -7.10 -16.22 -13.09
C ASP A 185 -6.44 -16.72 -11.80
N THR A 186 -6.81 -16.12 -10.69
CA THR A 186 -6.39 -16.56 -9.34
C THR A 186 -7.55 -17.12 -8.53
N GLY A 187 -8.74 -17.23 -9.14
CA GLY A 187 -9.99 -17.48 -8.41
C GLY A 187 -10.42 -16.27 -7.55
N ASP A 188 -11.50 -16.45 -6.80
CA ASP A 188 -12.14 -15.40 -6.00
C ASP A 188 -11.80 -15.48 -4.49
N TRP A 189 -10.96 -16.43 -4.09
CA TRP A 189 -10.62 -16.71 -2.68
C TRP A 189 -10.14 -15.47 -1.91
N TRP A 190 -9.48 -14.55 -2.59
CA TRP A 190 -8.93 -13.33 -1.98
C TRP A 190 -10.02 -12.32 -1.59
N GLN A 191 -11.21 -12.44 -2.18
CA GLN A 191 -12.41 -11.64 -1.84
C GLN A 191 -13.25 -12.30 -0.76
N GLN A 192 -13.03 -13.58 -0.47
CA GLN A 192 -13.86 -14.33 0.46
C GLN A 192 -13.57 -13.91 1.91
N PRO A 193 -14.60 -13.73 2.75
CA PRO A 193 -14.40 -13.48 4.16
C PRO A 193 -13.75 -14.70 4.82
N LEU A 194 -12.94 -14.45 5.85
CA LEU A 194 -12.45 -15.53 6.68
C LEU A 194 -13.61 -16.19 7.45
N PRO A 195 -13.54 -17.51 7.73
CA PRO A 195 -14.49 -18.17 8.61
C PRO A 195 -14.64 -17.42 9.93
N ALA A 196 -15.83 -17.47 10.51
CA ALA A 196 -16.09 -16.86 11.82
C ALA A 196 -15.05 -17.34 12.84
N ALA A 197 -14.46 -16.42 13.59
CA ALA A 197 -13.52 -16.78 14.64
C ALA A 197 -14.26 -17.58 15.73
N SER A 198 -13.74 -18.74 16.10
CA SER A 198 -14.32 -19.61 17.12
C SER A 198 -14.37 -18.97 18.51
N HIS A 199 -13.55 -17.95 18.75
CA HIS A 199 -13.56 -17.16 19.98
C HIS A 199 -13.47 -15.66 19.64
N ARG A 200 -14.47 -14.91 20.08
CA ARG A 200 -14.45 -13.44 20.08
C ARG A 200 -13.41 -13.02 21.13
N ARG A 201 -12.18 -12.69 20.71
CA ARG A 201 -11.22 -12.07 21.64
C ARG A 201 -11.84 -10.75 22.11
N LEU A 202 -12.25 -10.71 23.37
CA LEU A 202 -12.66 -9.47 24.02
C LEU A 202 -11.47 -8.51 23.96
N ARG A 203 -11.70 -7.35 23.37
CA ARG A 203 -10.74 -6.26 23.34
C ARG A 203 -10.57 -5.77 24.79
N SER A 204 -9.42 -6.03 25.39
CA SER A 204 -9.15 -5.48 26.72
C SER A 204 -8.58 -4.08 26.58
N VAL A 205 -8.93 -3.17 27.47
CA VAL A 205 -8.36 -1.83 27.57
C VAL A 205 -6.82 -1.92 27.65
N GLY A 206 -6.29 -2.92 28.35
CA GLY A 206 -4.86 -3.18 28.45
C GLY A 206 -4.18 -3.43 27.09
N THR A 207 -4.84 -4.13 26.16
CA THR A 207 -4.26 -4.36 24.82
C THR A 207 -4.22 -3.07 23.98
N ASP A 208 -5.17 -2.16 24.18
CA ASP A 208 -5.19 -0.89 23.46
C ASP A 208 -4.15 0.08 24.02
N VAL A 209 -3.92 0.09 25.33
CA VAL A 209 -2.85 0.88 25.98
C VAL A 209 -1.47 0.38 25.51
N LEU A 210 -1.21 -0.92 25.57
CA LEU A 210 0.06 -1.49 25.09
C LEU A 210 0.28 -1.20 23.60
N TRP A 211 -0.73 -1.28 22.77
CA TRP A 211 -0.65 -0.89 21.38
C TRP A 211 -0.30 0.58 21.22
N ALA A 212 -0.95 1.47 21.97
CA ALA A 212 -0.69 2.89 21.89
C ALA A 212 0.77 3.23 22.30
N MET A 213 1.29 2.56 23.34
CA MET A 213 2.68 2.76 23.77
C MET A 213 3.70 2.22 22.73
N ASN A 214 3.45 1.04 22.16
CA ASN A 214 4.43 0.38 21.30
C ASN A 214 4.41 0.89 19.86
N TYR A 215 3.28 1.37 19.37
CA TYR A 215 3.12 1.74 17.96
C TYR A 215 2.70 3.20 17.75
N LEU A 216 1.63 3.65 18.41
CA LEU A 216 1.10 4.99 18.19
C LEU A 216 2.02 6.08 18.73
N ALA A 217 2.50 5.96 19.96
CA ALA A 217 3.33 6.98 20.59
C ALA A 217 4.69 7.15 19.85
N PRO A 218 5.43 6.10 19.47
CA PRO A 218 6.63 6.24 18.64
C PRO A 218 6.35 6.85 17.26
N TRP A 219 5.20 6.53 16.67
CA TRP A 219 4.81 7.11 15.38
C TRP A 219 4.51 8.60 15.50
N VAL A 220 3.72 9.02 16.50
CA VAL A 220 3.45 10.44 16.79
C VAL A 220 4.74 11.20 17.10
N TRP A 221 5.62 10.61 17.91
CA TRP A 221 6.89 11.23 18.27
C TRP A 221 7.80 11.49 17.07
N ARG A 222 7.96 10.53 16.18
CA ARG A 222 8.69 10.74 14.91
C ARG A 222 8.06 11.87 14.10
N ARG A 223 6.73 11.90 14.02
CA ARG A 223 5.99 12.89 13.26
C ARG A 223 6.16 14.32 13.80
N VAL A 224 6.16 14.49 15.13
CA VAL A 224 6.43 15.79 15.78
C VAL A 224 7.85 16.28 15.50
N ARG A 225 8.80 15.34 15.37
CA ARG A 225 10.20 15.65 15.02
C ARG A 225 10.45 15.83 13.53
N GLY A 226 9.45 15.70 12.69
CA GLY A 226 9.62 15.77 11.25
C GLY A 226 10.41 14.59 10.64
N VAL A 227 10.60 13.50 11.38
CA VAL A 227 11.39 12.33 10.95
C VAL A 227 10.45 11.26 10.41
N SER A 228 10.74 10.75 9.22
CA SER A 228 10.03 9.61 8.61
C SER A 228 10.66 8.28 9.02
N SER A 229 9.87 7.23 9.03
CA SER A 229 10.38 5.85 9.18
C SER A 229 11.22 5.39 7.98
N GLY A 230 11.15 6.13 6.87
CA GLY A 230 11.93 5.89 5.66
C GLY A 230 13.23 6.69 5.55
N ASP A 231 13.50 7.61 6.51
CA ASP A 231 14.70 8.44 6.44
C ASP A 231 15.97 7.57 6.55
N GLY A 232 16.90 7.78 5.60
CA GLY A 232 18.12 7.00 5.50
C GLY A 232 17.93 5.56 5.00
N ARG A 233 16.75 5.20 4.50
CA ARG A 233 16.47 3.90 3.90
C ARG A 233 16.50 3.96 2.38
N PHE A 234 16.91 2.85 1.80
CA PHE A 234 16.90 2.63 0.36
C PHE A 234 15.85 1.59 0.00
N ALA A 235 15.42 1.63 -1.26
CA ALA A 235 14.55 0.61 -1.82
C ALA A 235 15.22 -0.77 -1.77
N LYS A 236 14.42 -1.82 -1.60
CA LYS A 236 14.94 -3.18 -1.44
C LYS A 236 15.44 -3.82 -2.73
N ASP A 237 14.89 -3.44 -3.87
CA ASP A 237 15.30 -3.91 -5.20
C ASP A 237 15.41 -2.69 -6.14
N GLN A 238 16.57 -2.03 -6.13
CA GLN A 238 16.81 -0.77 -6.85
C GLN A 238 17.08 -0.97 -8.35
N GLU A 239 17.33 -2.19 -8.77
CA GLU A 239 17.63 -2.57 -10.15
C GLU A 239 16.68 -3.69 -10.60
N LEU A 240 16.46 -3.77 -11.92
CA LEU A 240 15.71 -4.89 -12.49
C LEU A 240 16.47 -6.20 -12.26
N ARG A 241 15.82 -7.18 -11.70
CA ARG A 241 16.32 -8.53 -11.55
C ARG A 241 15.36 -9.54 -12.15
N LEU A 242 15.88 -10.57 -12.81
CA LEU A 242 15.05 -11.65 -13.34
C LEU A 242 14.52 -12.51 -12.18
N ILE A 243 13.22 -12.68 -12.14
CA ILE A 243 12.54 -13.69 -11.32
C ILE A 243 12.24 -14.84 -12.30
N PRO A 244 12.89 -16.02 -12.07
CA PRO A 244 12.80 -17.16 -13.01
C PRO A 244 11.44 -17.87 -12.96
#